data_244a5295d6ff3c2cb600f8200f1d096a
#
_entry.id   244a5295d6ff3c2cb600f8200f1d096a
#
_cell.length_a   1.000
_cell.length_b   1.000
_cell.length_c   1.000
_cell.angle_alpha   90.00
_cell.angle_beta   90.00
_cell.angle_gamma   90.00
#
_symmetry.space_group_name_H-M   'P 1'
#
loop_
_entity.id
_entity.type
_entity.pdbx_description
1 polymer ?
#
loop_
_entity_poly.entity_id
_entity_poly.type
_entity_poly.pdbx_seq_one_letter_code
_entity_poly.pdbx_strand_id
1 'polypeptide(L)'
;MPTLLLLRGKGFPEGSEQFMFEQSLKTEVGTKQDADYVFYELTRSICPECLRVIDAQILLRDTKVFMRKRCPEHGFFEALVYADAQAYTSASKYNKPGTIPLRYTTAIEHGCPHDCGLCPDHQQHACVGIIEVNSACNMDCPLCFADAGAGFNLTLEEVEGILDHFVETEGHPEVVQFSGGEPSIHPQIIPMIKAAKARDIQYVMLNTNGKRIANDDRFLEQLAEVQPVIYFQFDGFDAETYRIIRGEANILPEKLRALDRLAASGMPVVLVPAIERDVNEHEVGRIVKFGIEHPAVHGINFQPAFHAGRHAEHDPLQRMTIPDVIRSIEEQTDGLFTSTDFVPVPCCFPTCNSVTYAYIDGDTVLPLPRVLNVDDYLDYITNRVLPDLGNEIKTALEGLWSSSAVPGSAKTLQQFAISCAACGLPDGSLDLGELADHVFTIMLQDFLDPWTFNQKNLMKCCKEILLPDGKQIPFCAYNSVGYREQARSQLTARQLARVRAERTGVVFNPPPLTFNFNQSLSTYKNGKKEWPN
;
A
#
# COMPACT_ATOMS: atom_id res chain seq x y z
N MET A 1 37.72 -19.05 -42.22
CA MET A 1 38.49 -20.26 -42.03
C MET A 1 39.67 -19.94 -41.12
N PRO A 2 39.75 -20.41 -39.91
CA PRO A 2 40.98 -20.59 -39.17
C PRO A 2 41.23 -22.06 -38.96
N THR A 3 42.48 -22.40 -39.12
CA THR A 3 43.15 -23.68 -39.17
C THR A 3 43.11 -24.42 -37.84
N LEU A 4 42.68 -25.69 -37.91
CA LEU A 4 42.72 -26.62 -36.78
C LEU A 4 44.16 -27.17 -36.63
N LEU A 5 44.78 -26.91 -35.49
CA LEU A 5 46.09 -27.52 -35.14
C LEU A 5 45.83 -28.87 -34.50
N LEU A 6 46.21 -29.92 -35.18
CA LEU A 6 46.23 -31.32 -34.67
C LEU A 6 47.45 -31.52 -33.77
N LEU A 7 47.19 -31.69 -32.45
CA LEU A 7 48.19 -32.28 -31.54
C LEU A 7 48.01 -33.79 -31.51
N ARG A 8 48.93 -34.52 -32.09
CA ARG A 8 49.11 -35.98 -31.94
C ARG A 8 49.80 -36.28 -30.59
N GLY A 9 49.13 -37.01 -29.72
CA GLY A 9 49.71 -37.56 -28.48
C GLY A 9 49.14 -38.92 -28.18
N LYS A 10 49.98 -39.90 -28.39
CA LYS A 10 50.08 -41.27 -27.85
C LYS A 10 48.83 -42.03 -27.41
N GLY A 11 48.59 -43.09 -28.15
CA GLY A 11 47.89 -44.36 -27.98
C GLY A 11 47.06 -44.62 -26.72
N PHE A 12 45.77 -44.75 -26.93
CA PHE A 12 44.86 -45.53 -26.08
C PHE A 12 44.48 -46.81 -26.82
N PRO A 13 44.28 -47.95 -26.12
CA PRO A 13 43.91 -49.20 -26.77
C PRO A 13 42.52 -49.10 -27.40
N GLU A 14 42.42 -49.54 -28.63
CA GLU A 14 41.18 -49.70 -29.38
C GLU A 14 40.26 -50.69 -28.63
N GLY A 15 39.11 -50.17 -28.16
CA GLY A 15 38.04 -50.95 -27.56
C GLY A 15 37.31 -50.34 -26.37
N SER A 16 37.86 -49.31 -25.73
CA SER A 16 37.27 -48.76 -24.51
C SER A 16 36.37 -47.52 -24.74
N GLU A 17 36.55 -46.79 -25.84
CA GLU A 17 35.77 -45.58 -26.10
C GLU A 17 34.37 -45.86 -26.63
N GLN A 18 34.21 -46.93 -27.41
CA GLN A 18 32.89 -47.30 -27.93
C GLN A 18 31.94 -47.80 -26.84
N PHE A 19 32.48 -48.48 -25.81
CA PHE A 19 31.69 -49.03 -24.73
C PHE A 19 31.23 -47.98 -23.69
N MET A 20 32.01 -46.92 -23.51
CA MET A 20 31.62 -45.81 -22.61
C MET A 20 30.64 -44.84 -23.28
N PHE A 21 30.71 -44.66 -24.60
CA PHE A 21 29.80 -43.82 -25.34
C PHE A 21 28.40 -44.45 -25.49
N GLU A 22 28.32 -45.76 -25.63
CA GLU A 22 27.04 -46.49 -25.69
C GLU A 22 26.35 -46.64 -24.31
N GLN A 23 27.09 -46.63 -23.20
CA GLN A 23 26.48 -46.62 -21.86
C GLN A 23 25.99 -45.24 -21.42
N SER A 24 26.57 -44.15 -21.94
CA SER A 24 26.09 -42.78 -21.62
C SER A 24 24.83 -42.37 -22.40
N LEU A 25 24.46 -43.11 -23.45
CA LEU A 25 23.28 -42.85 -24.28
C LEU A 25 22.04 -43.67 -23.86
N LYS A 26 22.15 -44.52 -22.84
CA LYS A 26 21.01 -45.25 -22.24
C LYS A 26 20.49 -44.60 -20.95
N THR A 27 20.62 -43.29 -20.80
CA THR A 27 19.72 -42.56 -19.93
C THR A 27 18.36 -42.58 -20.62
N GLU A 28 17.36 -43.19 -19.98
CA GLU A 28 15.97 -43.08 -20.37
C GLU A 28 15.71 -41.60 -20.66
N VAL A 29 15.43 -41.32 -21.92
CA VAL A 29 14.96 -39.98 -22.30
C VAL A 29 13.61 -39.84 -21.60
N GLY A 30 13.61 -39.29 -20.40
CA GLY A 30 12.40 -39.00 -19.68
C GLY A 30 11.48 -38.21 -20.62
N THR A 31 10.26 -38.70 -20.80
CA THR A 31 9.26 -37.98 -21.57
C THR A 31 9.18 -36.58 -21.02
N LYS A 32 9.44 -35.58 -21.87
CA LYS A 32 9.21 -34.17 -21.52
C LYS A 32 7.78 -34.07 -20.96
N GLN A 33 7.66 -33.79 -19.68
CA GLN A 33 6.36 -33.49 -19.08
C GLN A 33 6.16 -31.96 -19.16
N ASP A 34 4.97 -31.56 -19.54
CA ASP A 34 4.58 -30.16 -19.44
C ASP A 34 4.56 -29.73 -17.97
N ALA A 35 4.96 -28.49 -17.73
CA ALA A 35 4.85 -27.90 -16.39
C ALA A 35 3.37 -27.77 -16.00
N ASP A 36 3.07 -27.95 -14.74
CA ASP A 36 1.73 -27.75 -14.16
C ASP A 36 1.35 -26.27 -13.99
N TYR A 37 2.12 -25.37 -14.58
CA TYR A 37 1.92 -23.92 -14.52
C TYR A 37 2.23 -23.24 -15.86
N VAL A 38 1.66 -22.06 -16.06
CA VAL A 38 2.03 -21.15 -17.15
C VAL A 38 3.00 -20.11 -16.59
N PHE A 39 4.18 -20.01 -17.17
CA PHE A 39 5.10 -18.90 -16.89
C PHE A 39 4.52 -17.60 -17.45
N TYR A 40 4.36 -16.58 -16.59
CA TYR A 40 3.79 -15.29 -16.99
C TYR A 40 4.89 -14.25 -17.22
N GLU A 41 5.73 -13.98 -16.19
CA GLU A 41 6.80 -12.99 -16.31
C GLU A 41 7.94 -13.20 -15.32
N LEU A 42 9.08 -12.56 -15.61
CA LEU A 42 10.19 -12.38 -14.68
C LEU A 42 10.09 -11.02 -13.99
N THR A 43 10.44 -11.00 -12.71
CA THR A 43 10.61 -9.78 -11.93
C THR A 43 11.77 -9.94 -10.95
N ARG A 44 12.14 -8.85 -10.28
CA ARG A 44 13.00 -8.90 -9.10
C ARG A 44 12.15 -8.85 -7.84
N SER A 45 12.61 -9.58 -6.84
CA SER A 45 12.02 -9.68 -5.52
C SER A 45 13.11 -9.63 -4.46
N ILE A 46 12.74 -9.84 -3.20
CA ILE A 46 13.68 -10.00 -2.09
C ILE A 46 13.50 -11.38 -1.44
N CYS A 47 14.56 -11.88 -0.85
CA CYS A 47 14.50 -13.08 -0.02
C CYS A 47 13.73 -12.77 1.27
N PRO A 48 12.73 -13.57 1.69
CA PRO A 48 11.99 -13.30 2.93
C PRO A 48 12.87 -13.39 4.20
N GLU A 49 13.96 -14.13 4.14
CA GLU A 49 14.86 -14.36 5.27
C GLU A 49 15.93 -13.26 5.40
N CYS A 50 16.71 -13.02 4.34
CA CYS A 50 17.87 -12.11 4.40
C CYS A 50 17.67 -10.79 3.65
N LEU A 51 16.50 -10.55 3.06
CA LEU A 51 16.12 -9.34 2.29
C LEU A 51 17.02 -9.03 1.08
N ARG A 52 17.93 -9.95 0.70
CA ARG A 52 18.74 -9.80 -0.52
C ARG A 52 17.85 -9.78 -1.75
N VAL A 53 18.16 -8.91 -2.70
CA VAL A 53 17.47 -8.88 -4.01
C VAL A 53 17.80 -10.16 -4.79
N ILE A 54 16.75 -10.80 -5.27
CA ILE A 54 16.81 -12.06 -6.04
C ILE A 54 15.81 -12.01 -7.20
N ASP A 55 16.06 -12.80 -8.23
CA ASP A 55 15.11 -12.97 -9.33
C ASP A 55 13.89 -13.80 -8.89
N ALA A 56 12.74 -13.46 -9.44
CA ALA A 56 11.48 -14.15 -9.18
C ALA A 56 10.70 -14.38 -10.47
N GLN A 57 9.89 -15.44 -10.47
CA GLN A 57 8.98 -15.81 -11.53
C GLN A 57 7.54 -15.62 -11.06
N ILE A 58 6.71 -15.02 -11.90
CA ILE A 58 5.26 -14.99 -11.73
C ILE A 58 4.69 -16.13 -12.57
N LEU A 59 3.92 -16.98 -11.92
CA LEU A 59 3.37 -18.23 -12.47
C LEU A 59 1.86 -18.23 -12.33
N LEU A 60 1.15 -18.69 -13.36
CA LEU A 60 -0.29 -18.96 -13.31
C LEU A 60 -0.48 -20.46 -13.12
N ARG A 61 -1.20 -20.87 -12.08
CA ARG A 61 -1.50 -22.26 -11.76
C ARG A 61 -2.85 -22.34 -11.02
N ASP A 62 -3.70 -23.28 -11.39
CA ASP A 62 -4.99 -23.53 -10.75
C ASP A 62 -5.83 -22.25 -10.59
N THR A 63 -5.95 -21.45 -11.66
CA THR A 63 -6.65 -20.16 -11.69
C THR A 63 -6.09 -19.08 -10.78
N LYS A 64 -4.94 -19.28 -10.15
CA LYS A 64 -4.28 -18.36 -9.22
C LYS A 64 -2.92 -17.92 -9.74
N VAL A 65 -2.37 -16.88 -9.12
CA VAL A 65 -1.06 -16.31 -9.45
C VAL A 65 -0.10 -16.53 -8.29
N PHE A 66 1.05 -17.11 -8.58
CA PHE A 66 2.09 -17.40 -7.60
C PHE A 66 3.39 -16.69 -7.96
N MET A 67 4.14 -16.32 -6.95
CA MET A 67 5.54 -15.92 -7.09
C MET A 67 6.44 -17.03 -6.62
N ARG A 68 7.36 -17.48 -7.49
CA ARG A 68 8.42 -18.45 -7.16
C ARG A 68 9.77 -17.77 -7.24
N LYS A 69 10.61 -17.96 -6.23
CA LYS A 69 11.94 -17.38 -6.16
C LYS A 69 12.94 -18.28 -5.43
N ARG A 70 14.23 -18.07 -5.69
CA ARG A 70 15.29 -18.84 -5.06
C ARG A 70 16.38 -17.92 -4.52
N CYS A 71 16.62 -18.01 -3.21
CA CYS A 71 17.79 -17.43 -2.59
C CYS A 71 18.96 -18.43 -2.62
N PRO A 72 20.19 -18.03 -2.97
CA PRO A 72 21.35 -18.93 -2.91
C PRO A 72 21.63 -19.49 -1.51
N GLU A 73 21.30 -18.76 -0.45
CA GLU A 73 21.55 -19.12 0.94
C GLU A 73 20.36 -19.83 1.61
N HIS A 74 19.11 -19.44 1.25
CA HIS A 74 17.89 -19.87 1.95
C HIS A 74 16.98 -20.79 1.11
N GLY A 75 17.38 -21.10 -0.13
CA GLY A 75 16.64 -22.05 -0.97
C GLY A 75 15.43 -21.46 -1.69
N PHE A 76 14.40 -22.29 -1.89
CA PHE A 76 13.20 -21.94 -2.66
C PHE A 76 12.09 -21.38 -1.77
N PHE A 77 11.38 -20.40 -2.33
CA PHE A 77 10.19 -19.79 -1.75
C PHE A 77 9.09 -19.72 -2.80
N GLU A 78 7.86 -19.95 -2.38
CA GLU A 78 6.67 -19.75 -3.19
C GLU A 78 5.60 -19.06 -2.34
N ALA A 79 4.88 -18.10 -2.93
CA ALA A 79 3.82 -17.35 -2.26
C ALA A 79 2.65 -17.12 -3.23
N LEU A 80 1.43 -17.08 -2.70
CA LEU A 80 0.25 -16.63 -3.41
C LEU A 80 0.34 -15.10 -3.60
N VAL A 81 0.27 -14.64 -4.87
CA VAL A 81 0.27 -13.22 -5.21
C VAL A 81 -1.16 -12.71 -5.41
N TYR A 82 -1.99 -13.51 -6.09
CA TYR A 82 -3.36 -13.10 -6.44
C TYR A 82 -4.24 -14.32 -6.63
N ALA A 83 -5.44 -14.34 -6.04
CA ALA A 83 -6.30 -15.51 -6.03
C ALA A 83 -7.12 -15.69 -7.33
N ASP A 84 -6.97 -14.80 -8.31
CA ASP A 84 -7.65 -14.84 -9.60
C ASP A 84 -6.68 -14.45 -10.74
N ALA A 85 -6.27 -15.44 -11.54
CA ALA A 85 -5.33 -15.25 -12.64
C ALA A 85 -5.95 -14.46 -13.81
N GLN A 86 -7.26 -14.56 -14.04
CA GLN A 86 -7.94 -13.81 -15.09
C GLN A 86 -8.01 -12.32 -14.71
N ALA A 87 -8.41 -12.01 -13.49
CA ALA A 87 -8.42 -10.64 -12.99
C ALA A 87 -7.00 -10.04 -12.99
N TYR A 88 -5.99 -10.81 -12.57
CA TYR A 88 -4.58 -10.37 -12.59
C TYR A 88 -4.10 -9.99 -13.99
N THR A 89 -4.34 -10.86 -14.97
CA THR A 89 -3.91 -10.62 -16.36
C THR A 89 -4.70 -9.49 -17.02
N SER A 90 -6.02 -9.41 -16.76
CA SER A 90 -6.88 -8.34 -17.28
C SER A 90 -6.53 -6.96 -16.70
N ALA A 91 -6.03 -6.91 -15.46
CA ALA A 91 -5.61 -5.67 -14.83
C ALA A 91 -4.48 -4.96 -15.59
N SER A 92 -3.73 -5.67 -16.44
CA SER A 92 -2.63 -5.10 -17.23
C SER A 92 -3.07 -3.93 -18.15
N LYS A 93 -4.34 -3.90 -18.62
CA LYS A 93 -4.89 -2.79 -19.41
C LYS A 93 -4.95 -1.47 -18.64
N TYR A 94 -5.02 -1.53 -17.30
CA TYR A 94 -5.00 -0.36 -16.41
C TYR A 94 -3.59 0.11 -16.06
N ASN A 95 -2.54 -0.59 -16.49
CA ASN A 95 -1.16 -0.16 -16.24
C ASN A 95 -0.77 1.00 -17.17
N LYS A 96 -1.22 2.20 -16.81
CA LYS A 96 -1.00 3.42 -17.60
C LYS A 96 0.27 4.16 -17.13
N PRO A 97 0.90 4.98 -17.98
CA PRO A 97 1.98 5.85 -17.52
C PRO A 97 1.54 6.72 -16.35
N GLY A 98 2.35 6.76 -15.30
CA GLY A 98 2.13 7.66 -14.17
C GLY A 98 2.58 9.08 -14.45
N THR A 99 2.18 10.01 -13.58
CA THR A 99 2.73 11.37 -13.53
C THR A 99 4.04 11.33 -12.75
N ILE A 100 5.05 12.01 -13.21
CA ILE A 100 6.33 12.10 -12.51
C ILE A 100 6.34 13.30 -11.55
N PRO A 101 7.11 13.25 -10.45
CA PRO A 101 7.22 14.38 -9.54
C PRO A 101 7.94 15.56 -10.20
N LEU A 102 7.76 16.75 -9.66
CA LEU A 102 8.48 17.95 -10.12
C LEU A 102 9.97 17.85 -9.79
N ARG A 103 10.33 17.10 -8.76
CA ARG A 103 11.69 16.95 -8.27
C ARG A 103 11.92 15.54 -7.72
N TYR A 104 13.03 14.92 -8.11
CA TYR A 104 13.50 13.68 -7.49
C TYR A 104 14.34 13.98 -6.24
N THR A 105 14.24 13.15 -5.22
CA THR A 105 14.87 13.37 -3.91
C THR A 105 16.04 12.43 -3.63
N THR A 106 16.25 11.42 -4.47
CA THR A 106 17.32 10.42 -4.28
C THR A 106 18.01 10.12 -5.61
N ALA A 107 19.35 10.04 -5.59
CA ALA A 107 20.14 9.56 -6.71
C ALA A 107 20.14 8.03 -6.78
N ILE A 108 20.41 7.47 -7.98
CA ILE A 108 20.55 6.03 -8.17
C ILE A 108 22.03 5.65 -8.04
N GLU A 109 22.36 4.84 -7.02
CA GLU A 109 23.71 4.34 -6.76
C GLU A 109 23.76 2.81 -6.73
N HIS A 110 22.76 2.17 -6.12
CA HIS A 110 22.68 0.71 -5.89
C HIS A 110 21.51 0.06 -6.62
N GLY A 111 20.58 0.86 -7.15
CA GLY A 111 19.36 0.41 -7.84
C GLY A 111 18.22 0.02 -6.89
N CYS A 112 17.05 -0.21 -7.47
CA CYS A 112 15.84 -0.56 -6.74
C CYS A 112 15.99 -1.95 -6.06
N PRO A 113 15.57 -2.10 -4.78
CA PRO A 113 14.88 -1.14 -3.90
C PRO A 113 15.82 -0.40 -2.91
N HIS A 114 17.13 -0.34 -3.14
CA HIS A 114 18.09 0.17 -2.16
C HIS A 114 18.27 1.69 -2.21
N ASP A 115 17.88 2.33 -3.31
CA ASP A 115 17.92 3.79 -3.48
C ASP A 115 16.51 4.41 -3.42
N CYS A 116 15.60 3.82 -2.62
CA CYS A 116 14.26 4.38 -2.45
C CYS A 116 14.30 5.75 -1.77
N GLY A 117 13.47 6.65 -2.26
CA GLY A 117 13.41 8.04 -1.83
C GLY A 117 12.93 8.94 -2.97
N LEU A 118 12.11 8.41 -3.87
CA LEU A 118 11.66 9.05 -5.10
C LEU A 118 12.83 9.32 -6.06
N CYS A 119 13.43 8.23 -6.54
CA CYS A 119 14.54 8.26 -7.49
C CYS A 119 14.06 8.32 -8.95
N PRO A 120 14.94 8.65 -9.94
CA PRO A 120 14.56 8.73 -11.36
C PRO A 120 14.01 7.44 -12.00
N ASP A 121 14.23 6.26 -11.39
CA ASP A 121 13.63 5.00 -11.85
C ASP A 121 12.16 4.84 -11.38
N HIS A 122 11.70 5.68 -10.46
CA HIS A 122 10.32 5.67 -9.98
C HIS A 122 9.38 6.21 -11.07
N GLN A 123 8.24 5.54 -11.28
CA GLN A 123 7.36 5.74 -12.44
C GLN A 123 6.05 6.44 -12.10
N GLN A 124 5.93 6.94 -10.87
CA GLN A 124 4.75 7.63 -10.38
C GLN A 124 5.14 8.71 -9.37
N HIS A 125 4.35 9.77 -9.29
CA HIS A 125 4.47 10.77 -8.23
C HIS A 125 3.83 10.27 -6.92
N ALA A 126 4.05 10.97 -5.80
CA ALA A 126 3.50 10.62 -4.51
C ALA A 126 2.07 11.16 -4.33
N CYS A 127 1.04 10.40 -4.72
CA CYS A 127 -0.36 10.77 -4.49
C CYS A 127 -0.70 10.85 -2.99
N VAL A 128 -0.08 10.00 -2.16
CA VAL A 128 -0.30 9.95 -0.71
C VAL A 128 1.04 10.02 0.01
N GLY A 129 1.29 11.14 0.66
CA GLY A 129 2.41 11.30 1.60
C GLY A 129 2.01 10.87 3.00
N ILE A 130 2.73 9.93 3.61
CA ILE A 130 2.47 9.42 4.95
C ILE A 130 3.57 9.89 5.90
N ILE A 131 3.19 10.57 6.98
CA ILE A 131 4.13 11.03 8.00
C ILE A 131 3.93 10.22 9.27
N GLU A 132 4.93 9.43 9.66
CA GLU A 132 4.95 8.77 10.95
C GLU A 132 5.42 9.75 12.02
N VAL A 133 4.47 10.41 12.71
CA VAL A 133 4.80 11.46 13.69
C VAL A 133 5.39 10.90 14.98
N ASN A 134 5.12 9.64 15.28
CA ASN A 134 5.66 8.94 16.45
C ASN A 134 5.74 7.43 16.23
N SER A 135 6.52 6.74 17.05
CA SER A 135 6.56 5.28 17.08
C SER A 135 5.73 4.69 18.22
N ALA A 136 5.37 5.49 19.24
CA ALA A 136 4.59 5.03 20.38
C ALA A 136 3.12 4.75 20.00
N CYS A 137 2.52 3.74 20.65
CA CYS A 137 1.11 3.41 20.51
C CYS A 137 0.50 3.09 21.87
N ASN A 138 -0.79 3.32 22.02
CA ASN A 138 -1.59 2.94 23.19
C ASN A 138 -2.29 1.59 23.01
N MET A 139 -1.89 0.81 22.01
CA MET A 139 -2.27 -0.58 21.76
C MET A 139 -1.02 -1.43 21.50
N ASP A 140 -1.13 -2.73 21.77
CA ASP A 140 -0.06 -3.71 21.51
C ASP A 140 -0.56 -4.82 20.58
N CYS A 141 -0.91 -4.43 19.35
CA CYS A 141 -1.53 -5.32 18.36
C CYS A 141 -0.59 -6.46 17.97
N PRO A 142 -1.03 -7.73 18.00
CA PRO A 142 -0.28 -8.87 17.45
C PRO A 142 0.02 -8.70 15.95
N LEU A 143 -0.97 -8.25 15.17
CA LEU A 143 -0.79 -7.89 13.76
C LEU A 143 -0.48 -6.40 13.64
N CYS A 144 0.77 -6.01 13.85
CA CYS A 144 1.21 -4.63 13.71
C CYS A 144 2.37 -4.53 12.71
N PHE A 145 2.08 -4.14 11.48
CA PHE A 145 3.11 -3.98 10.44
C PHE A 145 4.12 -2.87 10.79
N ALA A 146 3.70 -1.87 11.58
CA ALA A 146 4.56 -0.78 12.03
C ALA A 146 5.48 -1.16 13.19
N ASP A 147 5.27 -2.33 13.80
CA ASP A 147 5.96 -2.76 15.02
C ASP A 147 6.03 -1.63 16.07
N ALA A 148 4.86 -0.99 16.31
CA ALA A 148 4.75 0.18 17.16
C ALA A 148 5.26 -0.08 18.59
N GLY A 149 5.95 0.91 19.18
CA GLY A 149 6.52 0.81 20.51
C GLY A 149 7.31 2.07 20.88
N ALA A 150 8.05 2.05 21.97
CA ALA A 150 8.89 3.18 22.37
C ALA A 150 9.90 3.54 21.27
N GLY A 151 10.20 4.85 21.12
CA GLY A 151 11.15 5.29 20.11
C GLY A 151 11.17 6.81 20.01
N PHE A 152 10.63 7.38 18.93
CA PHE A 152 10.70 8.80 18.63
C PHE A 152 9.34 9.50 18.61
N ASN A 153 9.39 10.82 18.76
CA ASN A 153 8.35 11.77 18.36
C ASN A 153 8.99 12.83 17.47
N LEU A 154 8.41 13.12 16.32
CA LEU A 154 8.82 14.25 15.50
C LEU A 154 8.40 15.55 16.16
N THR A 155 9.15 16.62 15.96
CA THR A 155 8.72 17.96 16.38
C THR A 155 7.81 18.58 15.33
N LEU A 156 7.08 19.63 15.71
CA LEU A 156 6.29 20.41 14.76
C LEU A 156 7.18 20.96 13.63
N GLU A 157 8.37 21.48 13.95
CA GLU A 157 9.33 22.01 12.99
C GLU A 157 9.80 20.94 11.98
N GLU A 158 10.10 19.71 12.46
CA GLU A 158 10.44 18.59 11.59
C GLU A 158 9.27 18.23 10.63
N VAL A 159 8.04 18.25 11.13
CA VAL A 159 6.85 17.98 10.31
C VAL A 159 6.59 19.12 9.31
N GLU A 160 6.75 20.38 9.71
CA GLU A 160 6.63 21.53 8.81
C GLU A 160 7.64 21.42 7.65
N GLY A 161 8.90 21.08 7.96
CA GLY A 161 9.92 20.85 6.94
C GLY A 161 9.60 19.70 5.99
N ILE A 162 9.02 18.60 6.50
CA ILE A 162 8.53 17.48 5.66
C ILE A 162 7.42 17.96 4.71
N LEU A 163 6.44 18.70 5.23
CA LEU A 163 5.30 19.21 4.46
C LEU A 163 5.75 20.21 3.38
N ASP A 164 6.68 21.12 3.70
CA ASP A 164 7.24 22.06 2.74
C ASP A 164 7.95 21.34 1.60
N HIS A 165 8.76 20.34 1.95
CA HIS A 165 9.45 19.52 0.95
C HIS A 165 8.48 18.71 0.08
N PHE A 166 7.41 18.19 0.65
CA PHE A 166 6.37 17.46 -0.08
C PHE A 166 5.67 18.36 -1.12
N VAL A 167 5.32 19.59 -0.72
CA VAL A 167 4.76 20.59 -1.65
C VAL A 167 5.77 20.98 -2.74
N GLU A 168 7.06 21.15 -2.41
CA GLU A 168 8.11 21.42 -3.40
C GLU A 168 8.28 20.29 -4.42
N THR A 169 8.05 19.04 -4.00
CA THR A 169 8.24 17.85 -4.83
C THR A 169 7.04 17.61 -5.76
N GLU A 170 5.83 17.80 -5.24
CA GLU A 170 4.59 17.46 -5.93
C GLU A 170 3.86 18.68 -6.53
N GLY A 171 4.14 19.89 -6.05
CA GLY A 171 3.43 21.12 -6.42
C GLY A 171 2.12 21.26 -5.65
N HIS A 172 1.13 20.43 -5.97
CA HIS A 172 -0.19 20.39 -5.33
C HIS A 172 -0.48 18.95 -4.84
N PRO A 173 0.09 18.54 -3.70
CA PRO A 173 -0.10 17.19 -3.20
C PRO A 173 -1.58 16.88 -2.92
N GLU A 174 -2.04 15.70 -3.31
CA GLU A 174 -3.43 15.31 -3.10
C GLU A 174 -3.69 14.96 -1.63
N VAL A 175 -2.89 14.09 -1.03
CA VAL A 175 -3.16 13.58 0.31
C VAL A 175 -1.92 13.60 1.18
N VAL A 176 -2.03 14.13 2.39
CA VAL A 176 -1.11 13.86 3.49
C VAL A 176 -1.83 13.10 4.60
N GLN A 177 -1.21 12.01 5.07
CA GLN A 177 -1.75 11.18 6.14
C GLN A 177 -0.82 11.18 7.34
N PHE A 178 -1.29 11.64 8.49
CA PHE A 178 -0.60 11.48 9.76
C PHE A 178 -0.79 10.07 10.30
N SER A 179 0.32 9.38 10.58
CA SER A 179 0.39 7.99 10.99
C SER A 179 1.52 7.80 12.03
N GLY A 180 1.94 6.54 12.23
CA GLY A 180 3.01 6.17 13.15
C GLY A 180 2.65 4.95 13.97
N GLY A 181 2.90 4.97 15.31
CA GLY A 181 2.27 4.03 16.23
C GLY A 181 0.79 4.38 16.38
N GLU A 182 0.50 5.40 17.19
CA GLU A 182 -0.81 6.05 17.26
C GLU A 182 -0.61 7.56 17.24
N PRO A 183 -0.91 8.24 16.13
CA PRO A 183 -0.63 9.67 16.01
C PRO A 183 -1.50 10.53 16.94
N SER A 184 -2.70 10.08 17.32
CA SER A 184 -3.58 10.86 18.21
C SER A 184 -2.97 11.07 19.60
N ILE A 185 -2.07 10.21 20.06
CA ILE A 185 -1.39 10.41 21.36
C ILE A 185 -0.20 11.37 21.28
N HIS A 186 0.20 11.81 20.07
CA HIS A 186 1.28 12.78 19.92
C HIS A 186 0.84 14.13 20.50
N PRO A 187 1.66 14.80 21.36
CA PRO A 187 1.25 16.03 22.06
C PRO A 187 1.00 17.22 21.11
N GLN A 188 1.62 17.21 19.93
CA GLN A 188 1.52 18.30 18.95
C GLN A 188 0.69 17.92 17.71
N ILE A 189 -0.12 16.85 17.74
CA ILE A 189 -0.83 16.39 16.54
C ILE A 189 -1.79 17.46 15.96
N ILE A 190 -2.50 18.19 16.81
CA ILE A 190 -3.40 19.26 16.35
C ILE A 190 -2.63 20.40 15.66
N PRO A 191 -1.55 20.97 16.21
CA PRO A 191 -0.67 21.88 15.48
C PRO A 191 -0.15 21.32 14.14
N MET A 192 0.22 20.05 14.09
CA MET A 192 0.71 19.41 12.85
C MET A 192 -0.38 19.32 11.78
N ILE A 193 -1.62 18.96 12.16
CA ILE A 193 -2.77 18.98 11.24
C ILE A 193 -3.03 20.41 10.73
N LYS A 194 -2.99 21.43 11.62
CA LYS A 194 -3.11 22.84 11.23
C LYS A 194 -2.03 23.26 10.23
N ALA A 195 -0.79 22.84 10.47
CA ALA A 195 0.34 23.12 9.58
C ALA A 195 0.14 22.52 8.18
N ALA A 196 -0.38 21.28 8.10
CA ALA A 196 -0.68 20.64 6.82
C ALA A 196 -1.82 21.37 6.08
N LYS A 197 -2.89 21.75 6.80
CA LYS A 197 -4.04 22.48 6.21
C LYS A 197 -3.71 23.93 5.79
N ALA A 198 -2.65 24.51 6.34
CA ALA A 198 -2.16 25.82 5.93
C ALA A 198 -1.36 25.79 4.61
N ARG A 199 -1.04 24.61 4.08
CA ARG A 199 -0.34 24.39 2.82
C ARG A 199 -1.33 24.01 1.72
N ASP A 200 -0.90 24.09 0.48
CA ASP A 200 -1.69 23.70 -0.68
C ASP A 200 -1.71 22.16 -0.85
N ILE A 201 -2.28 21.47 0.16
CA ILE A 201 -2.50 20.02 0.19
C ILE A 201 -4.00 19.80 0.18
N GLN A 202 -4.49 18.99 -0.76
CA GLN A 202 -5.92 18.85 -1.00
C GLN A 202 -6.65 18.19 0.18
N TYR A 203 -6.09 17.10 0.75
CA TYR A 203 -6.69 16.37 1.86
C TYR A 203 -5.68 16.09 2.96
N VAL A 204 -6.12 16.29 4.20
CA VAL A 204 -5.34 15.98 5.41
C VAL A 204 -6.07 14.88 6.18
N MET A 205 -5.39 13.74 6.38
CA MET A 205 -5.95 12.56 7.05
C MET A 205 -5.25 12.29 8.39
N LEU A 206 -6.02 11.76 9.34
CA LEU A 206 -5.52 11.22 10.60
C LEU A 206 -5.82 9.72 10.68
N ASN A 207 -4.78 8.89 10.62
CA ASN A 207 -4.90 7.44 10.83
C ASN A 207 -4.91 7.15 12.33
N THR A 208 -5.99 6.55 12.86
CA THR A 208 -6.12 6.36 14.31
C THR A 208 -6.89 5.09 14.69
N ASN A 209 -6.54 4.54 15.83
CA ASN A 209 -7.29 3.45 16.46
C ASN A 209 -8.57 3.93 17.18
N GLY A 210 -8.76 5.23 17.33
CA GLY A 210 -9.98 5.85 17.88
C GLY A 210 -10.08 5.89 19.41
N LYS A 211 -9.20 5.26 20.15
CA LYS A 211 -9.30 5.23 21.64
C LYS A 211 -9.32 6.62 22.25
N ARG A 212 -8.49 7.53 21.78
CA ARG A 212 -8.46 8.90 22.30
C ARG A 212 -9.72 9.67 21.92
N ILE A 213 -10.24 9.49 20.72
CA ILE A 213 -11.50 10.09 20.26
C ILE A 213 -12.66 9.64 21.16
N ALA A 214 -12.69 8.36 21.53
CA ALA A 214 -13.73 7.80 22.38
C ALA A 214 -13.74 8.34 23.81
N ASN A 215 -12.59 8.79 24.35
CA ASN A 215 -12.41 9.01 25.79
C ASN A 215 -11.92 10.42 26.18
N ASP A 216 -11.51 11.27 25.24
CA ASP A 216 -10.95 12.62 25.51
C ASP A 216 -11.80 13.68 24.80
N ASP A 217 -12.68 14.35 25.58
CA ASP A 217 -13.59 15.38 25.07
C ASP A 217 -12.83 16.58 24.51
N ARG A 218 -11.78 17.00 25.23
CA ARG A 218 -10.97 18.15 24.83
C ARG A 218 -10.22 17.87 23.53
N PHE A 219 -9.73 16.66 23.35
CA PHE A 219 -9.07 16.27 22.10
C PHE A 219 -10.07 16.27 20.95
N LEU A 220 -11.27 15.73 21.15
CA LEU A 220 -12.32 15.72 20.14
C LEU A 220 -12.74 17.14 19.73
N GLU A 221 -12.94 18.06 20.69
CA GLU A 221 -13.22 19.46 20.41
C GLU A 221 -12.14 20.10 19.54
N GLN A 222 -10.86 19.91 19.91
CA GLN A 222 -9.73 20.43 19.13
C GLN A 222 -9.63 19.79 17.74
N LEU A 223 -9.95 18.50 17.61
CA LEU A 223 -9.96 17.78 16.35
C LEU A 223 -11.10 18.29 15.43
N ALA A 224 -12.27 18.55 16.02
CA ALA A 224 -13.42 19.10 15.32
C ALA A 224 -13.16 20.53 14.78
N GLU A 225 -12.30 21.34 15.44
CA GLU A 225 -11.88 22.64 14.90
C GLU A 225 -11.07 22.53 13.60
N VAL A 226 -10.32 21.43 13.43
CA VAL A 226 -9.41 21.25 12.29
C VAL A 226 -9.94 20.29 11.23
N GLN A 227 -11.01 19.55 11.52
CA GLN A 227 -11.75 18.72 10.56
C GLN A 227 -10.86 17.91 9.60
N PRO A 228 -9.95 17.01 10.08
CA PRO A 228 -9.26 16.09 9.18
C PRO A 228 -10.21 14.98 8.73
N VAL A 229 -9.89 14.28 7.66
CA VAL A 229 -10.54 13.01 7.35
C VAL A 229 -9.99 11.94 8.31
N ILE A 230 -10.87 11.20 8.94
CA ILE A 230 -10.49 10.17 9.91
C ILE A 230 -10.33 8.81 9.21
N TYR A 231 -9.11 8.31 9.17
CA TYR A 231 -8.78 6.98 8.67
C TYR A 231 -8.80 6.01 9.85
N PHE A 232 -9.96 5.35 10.05
CA PHE A 232 -10.35 4.74 11.31
C PHE A 232 -10.17 3.22 11.29
N GLN A 233 -9.32 2.69 12.16
CA GLN A 233 -9.14 1.26 12.32
C GLN A 233 -10.42 0.57 12.81
N PHE A 234 -10.96 -0.33 11.99
CA PHE A 234 -12.18 -1.07 12.32
C PHE A 234 -12.20 -2.43 11.63
N ASP A 235 -12.00 -3.54 12.36
CA ASP A 235 -11.71 -4.86 11.80
C ASP A 235 -12.92 -5.82 11.79
N GLY A 236 -14.05 -5.42 12.39
CA GLY A 236 -15.26 -6.23 12.47
C GLY A 236 -16.03 -6.00 13.76
N PHE A 237 -16.83 -6.98 14.14
CA PHE A 237 -17.75 -6.91 15.29
C PHE A 237 -17.48 -8.01 16.30
N ASP A 238 -16.71 -9.02 15.95
CA ASP A 238 -16.46 -10.16 16.81
C ASP A 238 -15.29 -9.89 17.77
N ALA A 239 -15.49 -10.22 19.05
CA ALA A 239 -14.47 -10.04 20.08
C ALA A 239 -13.20 -10.87 19.79
N GLU A 240 -13.37 -12.04 19.16
CA GLU A 240 -12.25 -12.91 18.80
C GLU A 240 -11.40 -12.30 17.68
N THR A 241 -12.00 -11.65 16.68
CA THR A 241 -11.32 -10.86 15.67
C THR A 241 -10.39 -9.83 16.32
N TYR A 242 -10.91 -9.04 17.24
CA TYR A 242 -10.11 -8.03 17.94
C TYR A 242 -9.03 -8.63 18.84
N ARG A 243 -9.31 -9.78 19.49
CA ARG A 243 -8.31 -10.47 20.29
C ARG A 243 -7.13 -10.92 19.45
N ILE A 244 -7.39 -11.51 18.27
CA ILE A 244 -6.34 -12.03 17.37
C ILE A 244 -5.58 -10.89 16.71
N ILE A 245 -6.27 -9.93 16.11
CA ILE A 245 -5.65 -8.88 15.30
C ILE A 245 -5.08 -7.77 16.20
N ARG A 246 -5.78 -7.37 17.28
CA ARG A 246 -5.45 -6.17 18.08
C ARG A 246 -5.00 -6.47 19.51
N GLY A 247 -5.15 -7.70 19.97
CA GLY A 247 -4.80 -8.10 21.34
C GLY A 247 -5.81 -7.70 22.40
N GLU A 248 -6.95 -7.09 22.04
CA GLU A 248 -7.96 -6.54 22.94
C GLU A 248 -9.38 -6.98 22.53
N ALA A 249 -9.91 -8.06 23.11
CA ALA A 249 -11.23 -8.62 22.74
C ALA A 249 -12.41 -7.65 22.91
N ASN A 250 -12.38 -6.77 23.92
CA ASN A 250 -13.52 -5.93 24.32
C ASN A 250 -13.45 -4.49 23.84
N ILE A 251 -12.75 -4.21 22.72
CA ILE A 251 -12.54 -2.85 22.23
C ILE A 251 -13.71 -2.32 21.38
N LEU A 252 -14.60 -3.17 20.86
CA LEU A 252 -15.69 -2.77 19.96
C LEU A 252 -16.60 -1.67 20.54
N PRO A 253 -17.05 -1.70 21.81
CA PRO A 253 -17.88 -0.62 22.36
C PRO A 253 -17.18 0.74 22.35
N GLU A 254 -15.85 0.77 22.52
CA GLU A 254 -15.03 1.97 22.41
C GLU A 254 -14.93 2.49 20.98
N LYS A 255 -14.80 1.58 20.02
CA LYS A 255 -14.82 1.89 18.59
C LYS A 255 -16.15 2.53 18.14
N LEU A 256 -17.26 1.91 18.51
CA LEU A 256 -18.60 2.42 18.19
C LEU A 256 -18.83 3.80 18.84
N ARG A 257 -18.48 3.97 20.11
CA ARG A 257 -18.54 5.29 20.77
C ARG A 257 -17.70 6.35 20.07
N ALA A 258 -16.51 6.00 19.56
CA ALA A 258 -15.69 6.93 18.79
C ALA A 258 -16.38 7.34 17.48
N LEU A 259 -16.99 6.38 16.77
CA LEU A 259 -17.72 6.66 15.52
C LEU A 259 -18.94 7.54 15.74
N ASP A 260 -19.76 7.26 16.80
CA ASP A 260 -20.90 8.10 17.17
C ASP A 260 -20.47 9.54 17.48
N ARG A 261 -19.35 9.72 18.17
CA ARG A 261 -18.79 11.05 18.50
C ARG A 261 -18.27 11.78 17.24
N LEU A 262 -17.66 11.06 16.31
CA LEU A 262 -17.24 11.61 15.02
C LEU A 262 -18.46 12.04 14.19
N ALA A 263 -19.52 11.24 14.17
CA ALA A 263 -20.79 11.59 13.53
C ALA A 263 -21.38 12.88 14.11
N ALA A 264 -21.48 12.97 15.44
CA ALA A 264 -21.97 14.16 16.13
C ALA A 264 -21.13 15.41 15.87
N SER A 265 -19.87 15.25 15.50
CA SER A 265 -18.94 16.36 15.16
C SER A 265 -18.84 16.64 13.66
N GLY A 266 -19.62 15.94 12.82
CA GLY A 266 -19.61 16.09 11.36
C GLY A 266 -18.27 15.76 10.69
N MET A 267 -17.46 14.88 11.31
CA MET A 267 -16.15 14.50 10.75
C MET A 267 -16.26 13.26 9.84
N PRO A 268 -15.77 13.33 8.59
CA PRO A 268 -15.84 12.20 7.67
C PRO A 268 -14.88 11.09 8.08
N VAL A 269 -15.37 9.85 8.02
CA VAL A 269 -14.64 8.63 8.41
C VAL A 269 -14.48 7.69 7.23
N VAL A 270 -13.29 7.13 7.09
CA VAL A 270 -12.99 5.94 6.28
C VAL A 270 -12.70 4.79 7.22
N LEU A 271 -13.48 3.72 7.16
CA LEU A 271 -13.18 2.50 7.91
C LEU A 271 -12.00 1.76 7.27
N VAL A 272 -11.10 1.24 8.09
CA VAL A 272 -9.89 0.55 7.62
C VAL A 272 -9.79 -0.81 8.29
N PRO A 273 -10.49 -1.82 7.76
CA PRO A 273 -10.37 -3.19 8.24
C PRO A 273 -9.12 -3.87 7.67
N ALA A 274 -8.32 -4.47 8.54
CA ALA A 274 -7.35 -5.48 8.16
C ALA A 274 -8.07 -6.84 8.06
N ILE A 275 -7.96 -7.51 6.90
CA ILE A 275 -8.65 -8.78 6.65
C ILE A 275 -7.63 -9.91 6.65
N GLU A 276 -7.78 -10.84 7.60
CA GLU A 276 -6.93 -12.02 7.75
C GLU A 276 -7.75 -13.28 7.50
N ARG A 277 -7.16 -14.23 6.77
CA ARG A 277 -7.81 -15.50 6.45
C ARG A 277 -8.12 -16.30 7.72
N ASP A 278 -9.29 -16.95 7.74
CA ASP A 278 -9.81 -17.73 8.87
C ASP A 278 -9.99 -16.92 10.18
N VAL A 279 -9.91 -15.58 10.12
CA VAL A 279 -10.09 -14.70 11.29
C VAL A 279 -11.32 -13.82 11.14
N ASN A 280 -11.38 -12.94 10.14
CA ASN A 280 -12.48 -11.98 9.98
C ASN A 280 -12.98 -11.81 8.53
N GLU A 281 -12.59 -12.67 7.62
CA GLU A 281 -13.11 -12.67 6.24
C GLU A 281 -14.62 -12.85 6.17
N HIS A 282 -15.22 -13.49 7.17
CA HIS A 282 -16.67 -13.68 7.29
C HIS A 282 -17.42 -12.41 7.74
N GLU A 283 -16.72 -11.37 8.19
CA GLU A 283 -17.33 -10.11 8.62
C GLU A 283 -17.36 -9.03 7.53
N VAL A 284 -16.76 -9.29 6.37
CA VAL A 284 -16.57 -8.29 5.30
C VAL A 284 -17.91 -7.67 4.87
N GLY A 285 -18.93 -8.46 4.60
CA GLY A 285 -20.25 -7.95 4.21
C GLY A 285 -20.94 -7.18 5.32
N ARG A 286 -20.76 -7.58 6.59
CA ARG A 286 -21.30 -6.86 7.75
C ARG A 286 -20.64 -5.49 7.92
N ILE A 287 -19.33 -5.40 7.66
CA ILE A 287 -18.59 -4.13 7.66
C ILE A 287 -19.12 -3.22 6.55
N VAL A 288 -19.37 -3.75 5.34
CA VAL A 288 -19.95 -2.98 4.23
C VAL A 288 -21.32 -2.42 4.60
N LYS A 289 -22.24 -3.26 5.07
CA LYS A 289 -23.58 -2.84 5.48
C LYS A 289 -23.55 -1.77 6.57
N PHE A 290 -22.74 -1.98 7.61
CA PHE A 290 -22.54 -1.01 8.68
C PHE A 290 -21.98 0.32 8.17
N GLY A 291 -20.99 0.28 7.27
CA GLY A 291 -20.39 1.51 6.71
C GLY A 291 -21.40 2.33 5.90
N ILE A 292 -22.27 1.67 5.12
CA ILE A 292 -23.33 2.33 4.36
C ILE A 292 -24.38 2.98 5.29
N GLU A 293 -24.70 2.32 6.39
CA GLU A 293 -25.75 2.78 7.34
C GLU A 293 -25.25 3.87 8.31
N HIS A 294 -23.95 3.96 8.56
CA HIS A 294 -23.40 4.84 9.60
C HIS A 294 -23.12 6.26 9.08
N PRO A 295 -23.73 7.33 9.65
CA PRO A 295 -23.73 8.68 9.08
C PRO A 295 -22.35 9.35 8.98
N ALA A 296 -21.36 8.93 9.76
CA ALA A 296 -19.99 9.47 9.65
C ALA A 296 -19.16 8.75 8.58
N VAL A 297 -19.57 7.56 8.14
CA VAL A 297 -18.74 6.72 7.26
C VAL A 297 -19.03 7.02 5.80
N HIS A 298 -18.03 7.53 5.11
CA HIS A 298 -18.09 7.85 3.67
C HIS A 298 -17.37 6.82 2.80
N GLY A 299 -16.72 5.84 3.41
CA GLY A 299 -16.07 4.77 2.67
C GLY A 299 -15.35 3.75 3.54
N ILE A 300 -14.89 2.70 2.89
CA ILE A 300 -14.14 1.61 3.51
C ILE A 300 -12.89 1.35 2.67
N ASN A 301 -11.75 1.17 3.31
CA ASN A 301 -10.53 0.70 2.66
C ASN A 301 -10.12 -0.66 3.25
N PHE A 302 -10.56 -1.73 2.62
CA PHE A 302 -10.18 -3.09 3.00
C PHE A 302 -8.71 -3.35 2.70
N GLN A 303 -7.99 -3.86 3.68
CA GLN A 303 -6.58 -4.20 3.57
C GLN A 303 -6.38 -5.68 3.90
N PRO A 304 -6.15 -6.55 2.90
CA PRO A 304 -5.62 -7.88 3.18
C PRO A 304 -4.41 -7.79 4.11
N ALA A 305 -4.33 -8.66 5.09
CA ALA A 305 -3.30 -8.59 6.12
C ALA A 305 -1.89 -8.59 5.51
N PHE A 306 -1.05 -7.72 6.02
CA PHE A 306 0.29 -7.43 5.51
C PHE A 306 1.35 -8.03 6.42
N HIS A 307 2.14 -8.95 5.87
CA HIS A 307 3.09 -9.75 6.62
C HIS A 307 4.45 -9.06 6.78
N ALA A 308 4.45 -7.94 7.50
CA ALA A 308 5.62 -7.19 7.91
C ALA A 308 5.52 -6.77 9.39
N GLY A 309 6.60 -6.30 9.99
CA GLY A 309 6.64 -5.88 11.39
C GLY A 309 6.41 -7.05 12.36
N ARG A 310 5.49 -6.85 13.34
CA ARG A 310 5.02 -7.90 14.24
C ARG A 310 3.91 -8.67 13.55
N HIS A 311 4.22 -9.75 12.91
CA HIS A 311 3.24 -10.66 12.37
C HIS A 311 3.47 -12.06 12.92
N ALA A 312 2.39 -12.73 13.34
CA ALA A 312 2.45 -14.14 13.71
C ALA A 312 2.87 -14.99 12.49
N GLU A 313 3.29 -16.21 12.73
CA GLU A 313 3.54 -17.17 11.67
C GLU A 313 2.32 -17.26 10.73
N HIS A 314 2.57 -17.20 9.43
CA HIS A 314 1.54 -17.31 8.40
C HIS A 314 2.01 -18.27 7.29
N ASP A 315 1.04 -18.85 6.59
CA ASP A 315 1.32 -19.59 5.36
C ASP A 315 1.24 -18.64 4.15
N PRO A 316 2.36 -18.36 3.46
CA PRO A 316 2.37 -17.44 2.31
C PRO A 316 1.51 -17.94 1.12
N LEU A 317 1.09 -19.21 1.13
CA LEU A 317 0.18 -19.77 0.13
C LEU A 317 -1.30 -19.59 0.49
N GLN A 318 -1.62 -19.18 1.72
CA GLN A 318 -2.98 -19.04 2.23
C GLN A 318 -3.38 -17.59 2.53
N ARG A 319 -2.57 -16.60 2.15
CA ARG A 319 -2.88 -15.19 2.42
C ARG A 319 -4.19 -14.74 1.74
N MET A 320 -4.84 -13.72 2.31
CA MET A 320 -5.92 -12.98 1.63
C MET A 320 -5.36 -12.12 0.49
N THR A 321 -6.14 -11.96 -0.56
CA THR A 321 -5.82 -11.08 -1.70
C THR A 321 -7.05 -10.25 -2.08
N ILE A 322 -6.88 -9.22 -2.92
CA ILE A 322 -7.99 -8.36 -3.38
C ILE A 322 -9.17 -9.18 -3.94
N PRO A 323 -8.97 -10.17 -4.85
CA PRO A 323 -10.10 -10.98 -5.34
C PRO A 323 -10.84 -11.78 -4.27
N ASP A 324 -10.14 -12.22 -3.22
CA ASP A 324 -10.79 -12.93 -2.12
C ASP A 324 -11.75 -12.00 -1.37
N VAL A 325 -11.30 -10.76 -1.07
CA VAL A 325 -12.14 -9.76 -0.39
C VAL A 325 -13.32 -9.34 -1.26
N ILE A 326 -13.11 -9.13 -2.57
CA ILE A 326 -14.20 -8.81 -3.52
C ILE A 326 -15.25 -9.93 -3.51
N ARG A 327 -14.81 -11.19 -3.56
CA ARG A 327 -15.72 -12.35 -3.49
C ARG A 327 -16.49 -12.37 -2.17
N SER A 328 -15.82 -12.12 -1.05
CA SER A 328 -16.48 -12.00 0.26
C SER A 328 -17.51 -10.87 0.29
N ILE A 329 -17.23 -9.72 -0.35
CA ILE A 329 -18.21 -8.63 -0.47
C ILE A 329 -19.42 -9.12 -1.29
N GLU A 330 -19.20 -9.70 -2.48
CA GLU A 330 -20.27 -10.19 -3.35
C GLU A 330 -21.17 -11.20 -2.64
N GLU A 331 -20.59 -12.24 -2.04
CA GLU A 331 -21.32 -13.31 -1.38
C GLU A 331 -22.06 -12.83 -0.12
N GLN A 332 -21.43 -11.99 0.72
CA GLN A 332 -21.97 -11.58 2.01
C GLN A 332 -22.90 -10.34 1.93
N THR A 333 -22.95 -9.67 0.78
CA THR A 333 -23.90 -8.58 0.51
C THR A 333 -25.03 -8.99 -0.43
N ASP A 334 -25.19 -10.31 -0.66
CA ASP A 334 -26.24 -10.87 -1.54
C ASP A 334 -26.19 -10.27 -2.98
N GLY A 335 -24.98 -9.98 -3.48
CA GLY A 335 -24.75 -9.41 -4.81
C GLY A 335 -25.07 -7.90 -4.91
N LEU A 336 -25.18 -7.19 -3.78
CA LEU A 336 -25.30 -5.72 -3.79
C LEU A 336 -24.14 -5.09 -4.54
N PHE A 337 -22.92 -5.59 -4.30
CA PHE A 337 -21.75 -5.36 -5.12
C PHE A 337 -21.30 -6.67 -5.75
N THR A 338 -20.86 -6.63 -7.00
CA THR A 338 -20.33 -7.78 -7.75
C THR A 338 -18.88 -7.53 -8.13
N SER A 339 -18.17 -8.57 -8.52
CA SER A 339 -16.77 -8.45 -8.94
C SER A 339 -16.56 -7.49 -10.11
N THR A 340 -17.57 -7.30 -10.97
CA THR A 340 -17.52 -6.37 -12.10
C THR A 340 -17.68 -4.90 -11.71
N ASP A 341 -18.11 -4.61 -10.49
CA ASP A 341 -18.22 -3.23 -9.99
C ASP A 341 -16.88 -2.65 -9.53
N PHE A 342 -15.85 -3.49 -9.40
CA PHE A 342 -14.54 -3.08 -8.90
C PHE A 342 -13.55 -2.87 -10.04
N VAL A 343 -12.88 -1.71 -10.03
CA VAL A 343 -11.96 -1.28 -11.08
C VAL A 343 -10.56 -1.10 -10.50
N PRO A 344 -9.51 -1.68 -11.14
CA PRO A 344 -8.13 -1.41 -10.75
C PRO A 344 -7.78 0.08 -10.84
N VAL A 345 -7.04 0.58 -9.85
CA VAL A 345 -6.61 1.99 -9.80
C VAL A 345 -5.35 2.17 -10.64
N PRO A 346 -5.38 2.96 -11.74
CA PRO A 346 -4.26 3.03 -12.69
C PRO A 346 -3.10 3.94 -12.26
N CYS A 347 -3.27 4.80 -11.26
CA CYS A 347 -2.16 5.64 -10.76
C CYS A 347 -1.09 4.85 -10.00
N CYS A 348 -1.37 3.63 -9.55
CA CYS A 348 -0.41 2.69 -8.99
C CYS A 348 -0.31 1.45 -9.87
N PHE A 349 0.43 0.43 -9.45
CA PHE A 349 0.41 -0.84 -10.17
C PHE A 349 -0.99 -1.47 -10.03
N PRO A 350 -1.65 -1.89 -11.13
CA PRO A 350 -3.08 -2.18 -11.16
C PRO A 350 -3.56 -3.29 -10.22
N THR A 351 -2.67 -4.18 -9.79
CA THR A 351 -2.99 -5.25 -8.85
C THR A 351 -2.82 -4.85 -7.38
N CYS A 352 -2.35 -3.62 -7.11
CA CYS A 352 -2.18 -3.13 -5.74
C CYS A 352 -3.47 -2.54 -5.15
N ASN A 353 -4.36 -1.99 -5.99
CA ASN A 353 -5.59 -1.36 -5.52
C ASN A 353 -6.74 -1.62 -6.49
N SER A 354 -7.93 -1.76 -5.93
CA SER A 354 -9.19 -1.80 -6.67
C SER A 354 -10.22 -0.92 -5.96
N VAL A 355 -11.10 -0.28 -6.69
CA VAL A 355 -12.07 0.67 -6.14
C VAL A 355 -13.43 0.51 -6.79
N THR A 356 -14.48 0.73 -6.03
CA THR A 356 -15.83 1.02 -6.52
C THR A 356 -16.39 2.24 -5.82
N TYR A 357 -17.23 2.97 -6.52
CA TYR A 357 -18.03 4.07 -6.00
C TYR A 357 -19.50 3.68 -6.11
N ALA A 358 -20.28 3.95 -5.08
CA ALA A 358 -21.71 3.73 -5.08
C ALA A 358 -22.45 5.02 -4.73
N TYR A 359 -23.49 5.33 -5.46
CA TYR A 359 -24.47 6.33 -5.08
C TYR A 359 -25.44 5.70 -4.08
N ILE A 360 -25.65 6.40 -2.94
CA ILE A 360 -26.56 5.95 -1.88
C ILE A 360 -27.64 7.00 -1.66
N ASP A 361 -28.90 6.56 -1.75
CA ASP A 361 -30.06 7.39 -1.44
C ASP A 361 -31.12 6.54 -0.73
N GLY A 362 -31.24 6.72 0.57
CA GLY A 362 -32.06 5.89 1.45
C GLY A 362 -31.65 4.41 1.33
N ASP A 363 -32.60 3.56 0.93
CA ASP A 363 -32.36 2.13 0.73
C ASP A 363 -31.75 1.78 -0.63
N THR A 364 -31.56 2.76 -1.50
CA THR A 364 -31.00 2.57 -2.84
C THR A 364 -29.48 2.65 -2.81
N VAL A 365 -28.81 1.60 -3.25
CA VAL A 365 -27.36 1.56 -3.44
C VAL A 365 -27.07 1.21 -4.89
N LEU A 366 -26.45 2.12 -5.63
CA LEU A 366 -26.14 1.96 -7.06
C LEU A 366 -24.63 2.06 -7.29
N PRO A 367 -23.93 0.95 -7.57
CA PRO A 367 -22.53 0.99 -7.98
C PRO A 367 -22.36 1.78 -9.29
N LEU A 368 -21.55 2.83 -9.28
CA LEU A 368 -21.37 3.71 -10.44
C LEU A 368 -20.74 3.03 -11.65
N PRO A 369 -19.84 2.02 -11.53
CA PRO A 369 -19.34 1.30 -12.69
C PRO A 369 -20.40 0.55 -13.51
N ARG A 370 -21.61 0.33 -12.96
CA ARG A 370 -22.74 -0.26 -13.72
C ARG A 370 -23.39 0.74 -14.70
N VAL A 371 -23.24 2.03 -14.46
CA VAL A 371 -23.82 3.10 -15.29
C VAL A 371 -22.76 3.89 -16.06
N LEU A 372 -21.50 3.76 -15.67
CA LEU A 372 -20.36 4.43 -16.30
C LEU A 372 -19.39 3.38 -16.81
N ASN A 373 -19.17 3.36 -18.13
CA ASN A 373 -18.18 2.46 -18.70
C ASN A 373 -16.76 3.02 -18.45
N VAL A 374 -16.11 2.54 -17.40
CA VAL A 374 -14.76 3.00 -17.01
C VAL A 374 -13.73 2.75 -18.12
N ASP A 375 -13.90 1.69 -18.91
CA ASP A 375 -13.00 1.36 -20.03
C ASP A 375 -12.93 2.48 -21.08
N ASP A 376 -14.02 3.20 -21.30
CA ASP A 376 -14.08 4.33 -22.25
C ASP A 376 -13.16 5.49 -21.81
N TYR A 377 -12.91 5.64 -20.50
CA TYR A 377 -12.04 6.68 -19.95
C TYR A 377 -10.57 6.28 -19.91
N LEU A 378 -10.25 4.99 -19.93
CA LEU A 378 -8.86 4.53 -19.92
C LEU A 378 -8.07 4.99 -21.16
N ASP A 379 -8.74 5.21 -22.28
CA ASP A 379 -8.12 5.69 -23.53
C ASP A 379 -7.64 7.14 -23.43
N TYR A 380 -8.19 7.95 -22.54
CA TYR A 380 -7.75 9.32 -22.28
C TYR A 380 -6.43 9.38 -21.49
N ILE A 381 -6.12 8.32 -20.74
CA ILE A 381 -4.86 8.19 -19.99
C ILE A 381 -3.74 7.64 -20.87
N THR A 382 -4.06 6.98 -22.00
CA THR A 382 -3.07 6.60 -22.98
C THR A 382 -2.69 7.81 -23.83
N ASN A 383 -1.41 8.00 -24.15
CA ASN A 383 -0.79 9.04 -24.99
C ASN A 383 -1.43 9.25 -26.38
N ARG A 384 -2.74 9.18 -26.52
CA ARG A 384 -3.43 9.63 -27.73
C ARG A 384 -3.47 11.14 -27.68
N VAL A 385 -2.86 11.75 -28.68
CA VAL A 385 -2.90 13.19 -28.91
C VAL A 385 -4.33 13.60 -29.22
N LEU A 386 -5.08 13.95 -28.18
CA LEU A 386 -6.26 14.78 -28.32
C LEU A 386 -5.82 16.21 -27.95
N PRO A 387 -6.15 17.21 -28.78
CA PRO A 387 -5.71 18.57 -28.51
C PRO A 387 -6.35 19.07 -27.19
N ASP A 388 -5.56 19.70 -26.35
CA ASP A 388 -5.86 20.49 -25.14
C ASP A 388 -6.88 19.94 -24.12
N LEU A 389 -8.01 19.37 -24.55
CA LEU A 389 -9.01 18.72 -23.68
C LEU A 389 -8.47 17.43 -23.02
N GLY A 390 -7.47 16.78 -23.63
CA GLY A 390 -6.89 15.54 -23.12
C GLY A 390 -6.13 15.70 -21.78
N ASN A 391 -5.45 16.83 -21.59
CA ASN A 391 -4.70 17.07 -20.36
C ASN A 391 -5.63 17.41 -19.19
N GLU A 392 -6.69 18.16 -19.39
CA GLU A 392 -7.68 18.47 -18.35
C GLU A 392 -8.41 17.23 -17.90
N ILE A 393 -8.85 16.38 -18.84
CA ILE A 393 -9.50 15.11 -18.53
C ILE A 393 -8.52 14.16 -17.84
N LYS A 394 -7.28 14.08 -18.32
CA LYS A 394 -6.23 13.26 -17.69
C LYS A 394 -6.01 13.71 -16.23
N THR A 395 -5.82 15.00 -16.00
CA THR A 395 -5.62 15.57 -14.66
C THR A 395 -6.84 15.31 -13.76
N ALA A 396 -8.06 15.43 -14.29
CA ALA A 396 -9.27 15.14 -13.54
C ALA A 396 -9.39 13.67 -13.16
N LEU A 397 -9.04 12.74 -14.06
CA LEU A 397 -9.05 11.30 -13.78
C LEU A 397 -7.92 10.89 -12.82
N GLU A 398 -6.72 11.44 -12.99
CA GLU A 398 -5.62 11.24 -12.05
C GLU A 398 -5.99 11.77 -10.66
N GLY A 399 -6.60 12.95 -10.59
CA GLY A 399 -7.14 13.51 -9.35
C GLY A 399 -8.22 12.62 -8.72
N LEU A 400 -9.14 12.05 -9.52
CA LEU A 400 -10.14 11.11 -9.05
C LEU A 400 -9.51 9.87 -8.43
N TRP A 401 -8.53 9.26 -9.09
CA TRP A 401 -7.88 8.05 -8.56
C TRP A 401 -6.97 8.32 -7.39
N SER A 402 -6.24 9.43 -7.39
CA SER A 402 -5.46 9.86 -6.22
C SER A 402 -6.36 10.11 -5.01
N SER A 403 -7.52 10.74 -5.25
CA SER A 403 -8.52 11.00 -4.22
C SER A 403 -9.27 9.73 -3.76
N SER A 404 -9.15 8.60 -4.47
CA SER A 404 -9.71 7.33 -4.01
C SER A 404 -9.17 6.90 -2.64
N ALA A 405 -8.01 7.42 -2.23
CA ALA A 405 -7.47 7.27 -0.87
C ALA A 405 -8.28 8.03 0.20
N VAL A 406 -9.12 8.99 -0.22
CA VAL A 406 -9.98 9.81 0.65
C VAL A 406 -11.43 9.73 0.16
N PRO A 407 -12.10 8.61 0.39
CA PRO A 407 -13.49 8.40 -0.03
C PRO A 407 -14.45 9.47 0.51
N GLY A 408 -15.50 9.76 -0.23
CA GLY A 408 -16.55 10.72 0.16
C GLY A 408 -16.17 12.19 0.02
N SER A 409 -15.08 12.52 -0.66
CA SER A 409 -14.71 13.93 -0.84
C SER A 409 -15.53 14.59 -1.96
N ALA A 410 -16.20 15.69 -1.63
CA ALA A 410 -17.05 16.47 -2.56
C ALA A 410 -16.28 16.97 -3.80
N LYS A 411 -15.01 17.37 -3.64
CA LYS A 411 -14.18 17.83 -4.76
C LYS A 411 -13.89 16.74 -5.79
N THR A 412 -13.65 15.50 -5.35
CA THR A 412 -13.41 14.35 -6.22
C THR A 412 -14.57 14.11 -7.16
N LEU A 413 -15.80 14.24 -6.64
CA LEU A 413 -17.02 14.03 -7.40
C LEU A 413 -17.34 15.19 -8.33
N GLN A 414 -17.09 16.44 -7.91
CA GLN A 414 -17.18 17.58 -8.80
C GLN A 414 -16.22 17.45 -9.99
N GLN A 415 -14.99 17.01 -9.79
CA GLN A 415 -14.05 16.76 -10.86
C GLN A 415 -14.52 15.63 -11.79
N PHE A 416 -15.03 14.54 -11.23
CA PHE A 416 -15.59 13.44 -11.99
C PHE A 416 -16.80 13.88 -12.82
N ALA A 417 -17.74 14.61 -12.24
CA ALA A 417 -18.94 15.08 -12.91
C ALA A 417 -18.65 16.12 -14.00
N ILE A 418 -17.66 17.01 -13.82
CA ILE A 418 -17.18 17.93 -14.87
C ILE A 418 -16.61 17.13 -16.04
N SER A 419 -15.82 16.07 -15.76
CA SER A 419 -15.29 15.19 -16.79
C SER A 419 -16.39 14.41 -17.52
N CYS A 420 -17.41 13.92 -16.79
CA CYS A 420 -18.56 13.21 -17.36
C CYS A 420 -19.47 14.14 -18.19
N ALA A 421 -19.67 15.39 -17.75
CA ALA A 421 -20.44 16.38 -18.54
C ALA A 421 -19.77 16.69 -19.89
N ALA A 422 -18.43 16.72 -19.92
CA ALA A 422 -17.66 16.87 -21.16
C ALA A 422 -17.75 15.65 -22.10
N CYS A 423 -18.13 14.47 -21.58
CA CYS A 423 -18.29 13.23 -22.32
C CYS A 423 -19.71 12.96 -22.83
N GLY A 424 -20.65 13.91 -22.70
CA GLY A 424 -21.98 13.81 -23.30
C GLY A 424 -23.04 13.08 -22.46
N LEU A 425 -22.95 13.10 -21.14
CA LEU A 425 -24.09 12.76 -20.28
C LEU A 425 -25.25 13.71 -20.53
N PRO A 426 -26.52 13.23 -20.50
CA PRO A 426 -27.67 14.07 -20.80
C PRO A 426 -27.73 15.28 -19.89
N ASP A 427 -27.98 16.37 -20.56
CA ASP A 427 -28.10 17.74 -20.09
C ASP A 427 -28.68 17.91 -18.67
N GLY A 428 -27.82 18.35 -17.71
CA GLY A 428 -28.22 19.45 -16.86
C GLY A 428 -29.16 19.23 -15.68
N SER A 429 -29.27 18.04 -15.07
CA SER A 429 -30.17 17.87 -13.91
C SER A 429 -29.57 17.25 -12.64
N LEU A 430 -28.29 16.94 -12.61
CA LEU A 430 -27.63 16.50 -11.38
C LEU A 430 -26.93 17.70 -10.73
N ASP A 431 -27.43 18.13 -9.57
CA ASP A 431 -26.69 19.03 -8.70
C ASP A 431 -25.48 18.27 -8.16
N LEU A 432 -24.30 18.63 -8.65
CA LEU A 432 -23.04 17.94 -8.33
C LEU A 432 -22.65 18.11 -6.86
N GLY A 433 -23.16 19.11 -6.17
CA GLY A 433 -22.98 19.28 -4.73
C GLY A 433 -23.79 18.24 -3.95
N GLU A 434 -25.05 18.01 -4.33
CA GLU A 434 -25.87 16.95 -3.72
C GLU A 434 -25.34 15.54 -4.02
N LEU A 435 -24.82 15.31 -5.24
CA LEU A 435 -24.24 14.01 -5.58
C LEU A 435 -23.05 13.63 -4.66
N ALA A 436 -22.25 14.62 -4.28
CA ALA A 436 -21.06 14.40 -3.45
C ALA A 436 -21.38 13.81 -2.07
N ASP A 437 -22.49 14.24 -1.47
CA ASP A 437 -22.91 13.80 -0.14
C ASP A 437 -23.49 12.38 -0.15
N HIS A 438 -23.84 11.87 -1.35
CA HIS A 438 -24.44 10.54 -1.56
C HIS A 438 -23.46 9.48 -2.06
N VAL A 439 -22.16 9.80 -2.24
CA VAL A 439 -21.21 8.81 -2.74
C VAL A 439 -20.45 8.13 -1.64
N PHE A 440 -20.55 6.82 -1.67
CA PHE A 440 -19.80 5.89 -0.82
C PHE A 440 -18.70 5.19 -1.60
N THR A 441 -17.52 5.06 -1.02
CA THR A 441 -16.38 4.44 -1.69
C THR A 441 -15.97 3.15 -0.99
N ILE A 442 -15.80 2.08 -1.76
CA ILE A 442 -15.13 0.86 -1.26
C ILE A 442 -13.82 0.73 -2.02
N MET A 443 -12.71 0.85 -1.29
CA MET A 443 -11.37 0.60 -1.79
C MET A 443 -10.83 -0.71 -1.22
N LEU A 444 -10.07 -1.42 -2.01
CA LEU A 444 -9.27 -2.56 -1.60
C LEU A 444 -7.82 -2.25 -1.89
N GLN A 445 -6.95 -2.46 -0.90
CA GLN A 445 -5.53 -2.14 -1.02
C GLN A 445 -4.69 -3.29 -0.51
N ASP A 446 -3.93 -3.92 -1.39
CA ASP A 446 -2.93 -4.92 -1.05
C ASP A 446 -1.53 -4.31 -0.96
N PHE A 447 -0.68 -4.90 -0.15
CA PHE A 447 0.69 -4.45 0.08
C PHE A 447 1.69 -5.56 -0.24
N LEU A 448 2.90 -5.17 -0.63
CA LEU A 448 3.99 -6.08 -0.91
C LEU A 448 4.81 -6.33 0.36
N ASP A 449 4.69 -7.53 0.90
CA ASP A 449 5.56 -8.05 1.95
C ASP A 449 6.82 -8.74 1.37
N PRO A 450 7.78 -9.19 2.18
CA PRO A 450 8.98 -9.87 1.67
C PRO A 450 8.69 -11.14 0.86
N TRP A 451 7.53 -11.79 1.04
CA TRP A 451 7.14 -12.98 0.29
C TRP A 451 6.65 -12.65 -1.12
N THR A 452 5.90 -11.55 -1.25
CA THR A 452 5.24 -11.12 -2.50
C THR A 452 5.91 -9.90 -3.14
N PHE A 453 7.04 -9.44 -2.60
CA PHE A 453 7.74 -8.24 -3.08
C PHE A 453 8.01 -8.32 -4.58
N ASN A 454 7.54 -7.32 -5.31
CA ASN A 454 7.69 -7.21 -6.76
C ASN A 454 8.20 -5.81 -7.12
N GLN A 455 9.41 -5.76 -7.68
CA GLN A 455 10.05 -4.50 -8.03
C GLN A 455 9.24 -3.67 -9.02
N LYS A 456 8.55 -4.29 -9.99
CA LYS A 456 7.73 -3.57 -10.98
C LYS A 456 6.57 -2.84 -10.31
N ASN A 457 5.91 -3.49 -9.34
CA ASN A 457 4.85 -2.87 -8.55
C ASN A 457 5.40 -1.72 -7.72
N LEU A 458 6.56 -1.93 -7.08
CA LEU A 458 7.19 -0.93 -6.23
C LEU A 458 7.56 0.34 -7.01
N MET A 459 8.12 0.19 -8.21
CA MET A 459 8.52 1.33 -9.04
C MET A 459 7.34 2.20 -9.47
N LYS A 460 6.12 1.71 -9.32
CA LYS A 460 4.89 2.44 -9.61
C LYS A 460 4.03 2.69 -8.34
N CYS A 461 4.65 2.66 -7.18
CA CYS A 461 3.98 3.02 -5.93
C CYS A 461 3.64 4.52 -5.93
N CYS A 462 2.45 4.87 -5.43
CA CYS A 462 2.02 6.26 -5.29
C CYS A 462 1.82 6.66 -3.81
N LYS A 463 2.27 5.82 -2.88
CA LYS A 463 2.13 6.02 -1.43
C LYS A 463 3.51 6.00 -0.80
N GLU A 464 3.94 7.15 -0.29
CA GLU A 464 5.30 7.37 0.15
C GLU A 464 5.35 7.72 1.64
N ILE A 465 6.30 7.13 2.36
CA ILE A 465 6.66 7.57 3.71
C ILE A 465 7.58 8.77 3.58
N LEU A 466 7.13 9.90 4.13
CA LEU A 466 7.86 11.15 4.10
C LEU A 466 8.77 11.26 5.33
N LEU A 467 10.06 11.46 5.13
CA LEU A 467 11.07 11.51 6.17
C LEU A 467 11.61 12.93 6.39
N PRO A 468 12.14 13.25 7.60
CA PRO A 468 12.63 14.59 7.94
C PRO A 468 13.86 15.07 7.14
N ASP A 469 14.49 14.21 6.36
CA ASP A 469 15.61 14.56 5.47
C ASP A 469 15.18 14.72 4.00
N GLY A 470 13.88 14.76 3.76
CA GLY A 470 13.28 14.95 2.45
C GLY A 470 13.13 13.69 1.60
N LYS A 471 13.55 12.51 2.10
CA LYS A 471 13.30 11.25 1.37
C LYS A 471 11.83 10.87 1.41
N GLN A 472 11.33 10.38 0.28
CA GLN A 472 9.96 9.88 0.09
C GLN A 472 10.07 8.41 -0.32
N ILE A 473 9.91 7.50 0.64
CA ILE A 473 10.17 6.07 0.43
C ILE A 473 8.86 5.33 0.20
N PRO A 474 8.72 4.56 -0.92
CA PRO A 474 7.53 3.75 -1.16
C PRO A 474 7.14 2.91 0.05
N PHE A 475 5.83 2.95 0.41
CA PHE A 475 5.31 2.32 1.62
C PHE A 475 5.73 0.84 1.75
N CYS A 476 5.64 0.07 0.64
CA CYS A 476 6.04 -1.34 0.65
C CYS A 476 7.55 -1.53 0.84
N ALA A 477 8.40 -0.67 0.25
CA ALA A 477 9.85 -0.73 0.50
C ALA A 477 10.18 -0.37 1.94
N TYR A 478 9.57 0.69 2.46
CA TYR A 478 9.79 1.14 3.84
C TYR A 478 9.53 0.02 4.86
N ASN A 479 8.46 -0.76 4.64
CA ASN A 479 8.05 -1.81 5.56
C ASN A 479 8.71 -3.18 5.33
N SER A 480 9.20 -3.46 4.09
CA SER A 480 9.64 -4.82 3.72
C SER A 480 11.15 -4.95 3.50
N VAL A 481 11.86 -3.85 3.22
CA VAL A 481 13.29 -3.87 2.85
C VAL A 481 14.22 -3.55 4.02
N GLY A 482 13.66 -3.02 5.13
CA GLY A 482 14.44 -2.65 6.31
C GLY A 482 14.69 -1.15 6.49
N TYR A 483 14.00 -0.31 5.72
CA TYR A 483 14.07 1.15 5.89
C TYR A 483 13.47 1.60 7.21
N ARG A 484 12.31 1.04 7.61
CA ARG A 484 11.61 1.40 8.85
C ARG A 484 12.50 1.26 10.08
N GLU A 485 13.16 0.13 10.23
CA GLU A 485 13.99 -0.17 11.40
C GLU A 485 15.19 0.76 11.49
N GLN A 486 15.83 1.02 10.35
CA GLN A 486 16.95 1.94 10.28
C GLN A 486 16.52 3.39 10.55
N ALA A 487 15.41 3.85 9.95
CA ALA A 487 14.83 5.17 10.18
C ALA A 487 14.47 5.36 11.67
N ARG A 488 13.74 4.39 12.25
CA ARG A 488 13.32 4.42 13.65
C ARG A 488 14.50 4.49 14.61
N SER A 489 15.53 3.69 14.39
CA SER A 489 16.76 3.72 15.20
C SER A 489 17.41 5.11 15.17
N GLN A 490 17.58 5.68 13.99
CA GLN A 490 18.21 7.00 13.81
C GLN A 490 17.35 8.14 14.36
N LEU A 491 16.03 8.12 14.15
CA LEU A 491 15.11 9.13 14.70
C LEU A 491 15.06 9.08 16.23
N THR A 492 15.10 7.88 16.81
CA THR A 492 15.20 7.70 18.27
C THR A 492 16.50 8.29 18.81
N ALA A 493 17.64 8.02 18.15
CA ALA A 493 18.94 8.60 18.53
C ALA A 493 18.95 10.14 18.40
N ARG A 494 18.33 10.68 17.33
CA ARG A 494 18.16 12.14 17.15
C ARG A 494 17.37 12.77 18.29
N GLN A 495 16.23 12.17 18.68
CA GLN A 495 15.44 12.66 19.80
C GLN A 495 16.26 12.70 21.11
N LEU A 496 17.00 11.64 21.42
CA LEU A 496 17.85 11.59 22.61
C LEU A 496 18.96 12.66 22.57
N ALA A 497 19.57 12.87 21.41
CA ALA A 497 20.59 13.90 21.21
C ALA A 497 20.00 15.31 21.35
N ARG A 498 18.81 15.57 20.80
CA ARG A 498 18.09 16.85 20.97
C ARG A 498 17.81 17.16 22.45
N VAL A 499 17.25 16.20 23.20
CA VAL A 499 16.98 16.37 24.64
C VAL A 499 18.27 16.67 25.43
N ARG A 500 19.42 16.07 25.06
CA ARG A 500 20.73 16.39 25.68
C ARG A 500 21.18 17.80 25.32
N ALA A 501 21.05 18.19 24.05
CA ALA A 501 21.46 19.52 23.58
C ALA A 501 20.64 20.64 24.26
N GLU A 502 19.34 20.49 24.41
CA GLU A 502 18.45 21.40 25.14
C GLU A 502 18.92 21.59 26.61
N ARG A 503 19.27 20.50 27.28
CA ARG A 503 19.79 20.55 28.68
C ARG A 503 21.14 21.23 28.81
N THR A 504 21.96 21.19 27.77
CA THR A 504 23.32 21.76 27.77
C THR A 504 23.45 23.10 27.08
N GLY A 505 22.34 23.59 26.45
CA GLY A 505 22.32 24.85 25.69
C GLY A 505 23.12 24.80 24.37
N VAL A 506 23.43 23.60 23.88
CA VAL A 506 24.13 23.39 22.59
C VAL A 506 23.12 23.35 21.44
N VAL A 507 23.44 23.97 20.31
CA VAL A 507 22.62 23.88 19.11
C VAL A 507 22.70 22.45 18.52
N PHE A 508 21.54 21.83 18.28
CA PHE A 508 21.44 20.50 17.70
C PHE A 508 21.13 20.59 16.22
N ASN A 509 22.06 20.15 15.38
CA ASN A 509 21.85 19.99 13.94
C ASN A 509 21.82 18.48 13.61
N PRO A 510 20.68 17.87 13.33
CA PRO A 510 20.59 16.45 13.05
C PRO A 510 21.29 16.11 11.71
N PRO A 511 22.10 15.05 11.65
CA PRO A 511 22.64 14.56 10.40
C PRO A 511 21.51 14.00 9.51
N PRO A 512 21.65 13.95 8.17
CA PRO A 512 20.69 13.26 7.30
C PRO A 512 20.57 11.77 7.67
N LEU A 513 19.43 11.15 7.33
CA LEU A 513 19.23 9.71 7.52
C LEU A 513 20.06 8.94 6.49
N THR A 514 20.69 7.87 6.93
CA THR A 514 21.51 7.00 6.08
C THR A 514 20.96 5.58 6.14
N PHE A 515 20.93 4.90 4.98
CA PHE A 515 20.44 3.53 4.89
C PHE A 515 21.53 2.63 4.32
N ASN A 516 21.74 1.48 4.94
CA ASN A 516 22.76 0.52 4.54
C ASN A 516 22.15 -0.86 4.33
N PHE A 517 22.29 -1.39 3.11
CA PHE A 517 21.78 -2.68 2.68
C PHE A 517 22.88 -3.70 2.31
N ASN A 518 24.16 -3.36 2.57
CA ASN A 518 25.33 -4.21 2.22
C ASN A 518 25.55 -5.38 3.19
N GLN A 519 24.82 -5.45 4.31
CA GLN A 519 24.89 -6.55 5.27
C GLN A 519 23.52 -7.24 5.32
N SER A 520 23.51 -8.56 5.57
CA SER A 520 22.26 -9.28 5.88
C SER A 520 21.59 -8.60 7.09
N LEU A 521 20.52 -7.87 6.83
CA LEU A 521 19.87 -6.98 7.80
C LEU A 521 19.11 -7.69 8.91
N SER A 522 18.92 -9.01 8.80
CA SER A 522 18.20 -9.76 9.82
C SER A 522 18.75 -11.14 10.03
N THR A 523 18.85 -11.56 11.28
CA THR A 523 18.94 -12.98 11.67
C THR A 523 17.66 -13.33 12.41
N TYR A 524 16.98 -14.39 11.97
CA TYR A 524 15.91 -14.98 12.75
C TYR A 524 16.52 -15.78 13.90
N LYS A 525 16.30 -15.36 15.14
CA LYS A 525 16.61 -16.15 16.33
C LYS A 525 15.33 -16.39 17.12
N ASN A 526 15.03 -17.65 17.40
CA ASN A 526 13.87 -18.08 18.20
C ASN A 526 12.52 -17.54 17.68
N GLY A 527 12.32 -17.49 16.35
CA GLY A 527 11.08 -17.01 15.75
C GLY A 527 10.88 -15.48 15.80
N LYS A 528 11.88 -14.73 16.24
CA LYS A 528 11.88 -13.26 16.22
C LYS A 528 12.98 -12.75 15.30
N LYS A 529 12.64 -11.72 14.51
CA LYS A 529 13.57 -11.02 13.66
C LYS A 529 14.47 -10.13 14.53
N GLU A 530 15.76 -10.44 14.58
CA GLU A 530 16.77 -9.60 15.27
C GLU A 530 17.53 -8.78 14.21
N TRP A 531 17.64 -7.49 14.43
CA TRP A 531 18.44 -6.58 13.62
C TRP A 531 19.83 -6.41 14.25
N PRO A 532 20.93 -6.34 13.48
CA PRO A 532 22.24 -6.03 14.03
C PRO A 532 22.20 -4.64 14.68
N ASN A 533 22.76 -4.57 15.90
CA ASN A 533 22.91 -3.32 16.68
C ASN A 533 23.81 -2.31 15.98
#